data_6e9d7ced78f901547dadb26a967987a4
#
_entry.id   6e9d7ced78f901547dadb26a967987a4
#
_cell.length_a   1.000
_cell.length_b   1.000
_cell.length_c   1.000
_cell.angle_alpha   90.00
_cell.angle_beta   90.00
_cell.angle_gamma   90.00
#
_symmetry.space_group_name_H-M   'P 1'
#
loop_
_entity.id
_entity.type
_entity.pdbx_description
1 polymer ?
#
loop_
_entity_poly.entity_id
_entity_poly.type
_entity_poly.pdbx_seq_one_letter_code
_entity_poly.pdbx_strand_id
1 'polypeptide(L)'
;NVIDIIEKNGGTLNTSFSLKQDEMTGLWIFSWNNNSYTQAQQNAREKMWRSNFYVSSTTAYPQQELFTTLCKKYRIPDELSTEKKIQILSVWETMQNNAFLSQPITIASNVSWETVIEIEAKALTMEGISVSVSTQRVYPNGTLACHVVGYIGKIQNYDTYYASYKDKGYALSDLIGLDGVEKTMEDWLTPCTTQRVGKRVVEIDRYGAVSRTLSTTEATDGNNIKLTIDSNLQRIAESALEENINYIRDQQEQLLKSD
;
A
#
# COMPACT_ATOMS: atom_id res chain seq x y z
N ASN A 1 -19.27 11.58 4.15
CA ASN A 1 -17.83 11.65 4.33
C ASN A 1 -17.15 10.82 3.24
N VAL A 2 -15.84 10.96 3.02
CA VAL A 2 -15.12 10.30 1.89
C VAL A 2 -15.22 8.78 1.95
N ILE A 3 -15.06 8.19 3.13
CA ILE A 3 -15.17 6.74 3.32
C ILE A 3 -16.56 6.24 2.88
N ASP A 4 -17.62 6.97 3.21
CA ASP A 4 -19.00 6.60 2.82
C ASP A 4 -19.21 6.65 1.32
N ILE A 5 -18.59 7.62 0.64
CA ILE A 5 -18.66 7.75 -0.83
C ILE A 5 -17.94 6.57 -1.48
N ILE A 6 -16.74 6.23 -1.00
CA ILE A 6 -15.95 5.10 -1.52
C ILE A 6 -16.74 3.80 -1.40
N GLU A 7 -17.27 3.50 -0.21
CA GLU A 7 -18.01 2.26 0.06
C GLU A 7 -19.35 2.18 -0.69
N LYS A 8 -20.11 3.28 -0.70
CA LYS A 8 -21.37 3.37 -1.44
C LYS A 8 -21.22 2.99 -2.91
N ASN A 9 -20.08 3.33 -3.50
CA ASN A 9 -19.76 3.07 -4.90
C ASN A 9 -18.91 1.79 -5.09
N GLY A 10 -18.88 0.90 -4.08
CA GLY A 10 -18.22 -0.41 -4.16
C GLY A 10 -16.70 -0.39 -4.04
N GLY A 11 -16.09 0.74 -3.68
CA GLY A 11 -14.65 0.85 -3.44
C GLY A 11 -14.25 0.33 -2.07
N THR A 12 -12.96 0.04 -1.90
CA THR A 12 -12.36 -0.39 -0.64
C THR A 12 -11.24 0.55 -0.23
N LEU A 13 -10.98 0.64 1.08
CA LEU A 13 -9.87 1.43 1.59
C LEU A 13 -8.55 0.66 1.48
N ASN A 14 -7.48 1.36 1.14
CA ASN A 14 -6.11 0.84 1.12
C ASN A 14 -5.42 0.93 2.50
N THR A 15 -6.14 1.41 3.51
CA THR A 15 -5.62 1.60 4.86
C THR A 15 -6.03 0.45 5.77
N SER A 16 -5.18 0.11 6.73
CA SER A 16 -5.46 -0.92 7.72
C SER A 16 -5.17 -0.38 9.11
N PHE A 17 -5.97 -0.78 10.09
CA PHE A 17 -5.75 -0.43 11.48
C PHE A 17 -5.01 -1.56 12.20
N SER A 18 -3.95 -1.23 12.89
CA SER A 18 -3.08 -2.22 13.53
C SER A 18 -3.69 -2.86 14.77
N LEU A 19 -4.68 -2.23 15.40
CA LEU A 19 -5.39 -2.79 16.55
C LEU A 19 -6.68 -3.44 16.06
N LYS A 20 -6.87 -4.73 16.33
CA LYS A 20 -8.05 -5.50 15.94
C LYS A 20 -8.67 -6.20 17.14
N GLN A 21 -9.95 -6.48 17.08
CA GLN A 21 -10.62 -7.30 18.08
C GLN A 21 -10.46 -8.78 17.74
N ASP A 22 -10.00 -9.57 18.70
CA ASP A 22 -9.90 -11.02 18.56
C ASP A 22 -11.30 -11.64 18.59
N GLU A 23 -11.62 -12.46 17.61
CA GLU A 23 -12.96 -13.03 17.43
C GLU A 23 -13.36 -14.00 18.54
N MET A 24 -12.40 -14.68 19.17
CA MET A 24 -12.67 -15.69 20.21
C MET A 24 -12.82 -15.06 21.58
N THR A 25 -11.97 -14.09 21.89
CA THR A 25 -11.89 -13.50 23.25
C THR A 25 -12.56 -12.15 23.36
N GLY A 26 -12.85 -11.50 22.24
CA GLY A 26 -13.35 -10.12 22.20
C GLY A 26 -12.33 -9.06 22.63
N LEU A 27 -11.10 -9.45 22.95
CA LEU A 27 -10.06 -8.56 23.41
C LEU A 27 -9.40 -7.81 22.25
N TRP A 28 -8.97 -6.57 22.50
CA TRP A 28 -8.18 -5.81 21.52
C TRP A 28 -6.73 -6.31 21.51
N ILE A 29 -6.26 -6.71 20.33
CA ILE A 29 -4.90 -7.21 20.11
C ILE A 29 -4.27 -6.49 18.90
N PHE A 30 -2.94 -6.38 18.90
CA PHE A 30 -2.24 -5.88 17.73
C PHE A 30 -2.14 -6.94 16.63
N SER A 31 -2.27 -6.55 15.37
CA SER A 31 -2.24 -7.42 14.19
C SER A 31 -0.92 -8.21 14.04
N TRP A 32 0.17 -7.70 14.60
CA TRP A 32 1.49 -8.35 14.63
C TRP A 32 1.70 -9.27 15.84
N ASN A 33 0.74 -9.39 16.77
CA ASN A 33 0.80 -10.37 17.86
C ASN A 33 0.47 -11.76 17.31
N ASN A 34 1.39 -12.32 16.53
CA ASN A 34 1.29 -13.61 15.88
C ASN A 34 2.66 -14.32 15.92
N ASN A 35 2.70 -15.57 15.49
CA ASN A 35 3.91 -16.40 15.52
C ASN A 35 5.01 -15.97 14.54
N SER A 36 4.75 -15.00 13.66
CA SER A 36 5.74 -14.50 12.70
C SER A 36 6.74 -13.52 13.32
N TYR A 37 6.47 -13.01 14.53
CA TYR A 37 7.33 -12.05 15.23
C TYR A 37 7.69 -12.55 16.62
N THR A 38 8.95 -12.36 17.00
CA THR A 38 9.39 -12.59 18.39
C THR A 38 8.76 -11.57 19.35
N GLN A 39 8.67 -11.90 20.63
CA GLN A 39 8.12 -10.99 21.64
C GLN A 39 8.84 -9.63 21.67
N ALA A 40 10.16 -9.64 21.48
CA ALA A 40 10.94 -8.39 21.43
C ALA A 40 10.55 -7.51 20.23
N GLN A 41 10.31 -8.11 19.06
CA GLN A 41 9.85 -7.41 17.86
C GLN A 41 8.42 -6.87 18.03
N GLN A 42 7.52 -7.65 18.65
CA GLN A 42 6.16 -7.21 18.96
C GLN A 42 6.19 -5.99 19.89
N ASN A 43 6.96 -6.05 20.96
CA ASN A 43 7.10 -4.94 21.92
C ASN A 43 7.70 -3.67 21.29
N ALA A 44 8.68 -3.83 20.39
CA ALA A 44 9.28 -2.71 19.68
C ALA A 44 8.28 -2.04 18.73
N ARG A 45 7.48 -2.83 18.00
CA ARG A 45 6.40 -2.34 17.12
C ARG A 45 5.31 -1.61 17.90
N GLU A 46 4.86 -2.18 19.01
CA GLU A 46 3.88 -1.56 19.90
C GLU A 46 4.39 -0.23 20.45
N LYS A 47 5.64 -0.18 20.92
CA LYS A 47 6.25 1.06 21.42
C LYS A 47 6.27 2.16 20.37
N MET A 48 6.67 1.83 19.15
CA MET A 48 6.70 2.79 18.03
C MET A 48 5.28 3.25 17.68
N TRP A 49 4.33 2.34 17.53
CA TRP A 49 2.95 2.64 17.23
C TRP A 49 2.32 3.56 18.30
N ARG A 50 2.51 3.23 19.57
CA ARG A 50 2.04 4.07 20.70
C ARG A 50 2.65 5.48 20.67
N SER A 51 3.93 5.59 20.31
CA SER A 51 4.59 6.89 20.16
C SER A 51 3.95 7.72 19.05
N ASN A 52 3.66 7.12 17.90
CA ASN A 52 3.02 7.80 16.76
C ASN A 52 1.63 8.33 17.12
N PHE A 53 0.90 7.63 17.97
CA PHE A 53 -0.41 8.07 18.47
C PHE A 53 -0.36 8.90 19.76
N TYR A 54 0.83 9.20 20.29
CA TYR A 54 1.01 9.94 21.56
C TYR A 54 0.28 9.28 22.74
N VAL A 55 0.32 7.95 22.82
CA VAL A 55 -0.24 7.10 23.88
C VAL A 55 0.81 6.16 24.48
N SER A 56 2.02 6.67 24.68
CA SER A 56 3.20 5.86 25.03
C SER A 56 3.12 5.18 26.40
N SER A 57 2.38 5.74 27.36
CA SER A 57 2.23 5.15 28.68
C SER A 57 1.27 3.96 28.65
N THR A 58 1.76 2.77 28.95
CA THR A 58 0.91 1.56 29.08
C THR A 58 -0.01 1.58 30.30
N THR A 59 0.40 2.29 31.35
CA THR A 59 -0.41 2.45 32.57
C THR A 59 -1.55 3.45 32.35
N ALA A 60 -1.28 4.60 31.72
CA ALA A 60 -2.30 5.61 31.44
C ALA A 60 -3.21 5.21 30.27
N TYR A 61 -2.74 4.36 29.37
CA TYR A 61 -3.46 3.89 28.19
C TYR A 61 -3.36 2.36 28.06
N PRO A 62 -4.12 1.60 28.88
CA PRO A 62 -4.15 0.13 28.79
C PRO A 62 -4.56 -0.33 27.38
N GLN A 63 -4.02 -1.45 26.92
CA GLN A 63 -4.28 -1.94 25.55
C GLN A 63 -5.77 -2.11 25.26
N GLN A 64 -6.55 -2.59 26.21
CA GLN A 64 -7.98 -2.81 26.02
C GLN A 64 -8.79 -1.51 25.90
N GLU A 65 -8.25 -0.41 26.39
CA GLU A 65 -8.88 0.91 26.33
C GLU A 65 -8.38 1.78 25.17
N LEU A 66 -7.35 1.32 24.43
CA LEU A 66 -6.74 2.10 23.34
C LEU A 66 -7.74 2.48 22.27
N PHE A 67 -8.58 1.55 21.84
CA PHE A 67 -9.58 1.82 20.81
C PHE A 67 -10.53 2.96 21.23
N THR A 68 -11.11 2.85 22.41
CA THR A 68 -12.04 3.87 22.96
C THR A 68 -11.32 5.20 23.19
N THR A 69 -10.07 5.15 23.67
CA THR A 69 -9.25 6.33 23.89
C THR A 69 -8.95 7.07 22.57
N LEU A 70 -8.62 6.33 21.51
CA LEU A 70 -8.38 6.92 20.21
C LEU A 70 -9.64 7.48 19.57
N CYS A 71 -10.79 6.79 19.70
CA CYS A 71 -12.07 7.32 19.26
C CYS A 71 -12.38 8.68 19.90
N LYS A 72 -12.21 8.81 21.22
CA LYS A 72 -12.36 10.07 21.93
C LYS A 72 -11.36 11.12 21.50
N LYS A 73 -10.08 10.75 21.37
CA LYS A 73 -8.99 11.66 20.96
C LYS A 73 -9.26 12.28 19.59
N TYR A 74 -9.70 11.48 18.63
CA TYR A 74 -9.99 11.91 17.26
C TYR A 74 -11.45 12.36 17.07
N ARG A 75 -12.22 12.49 18.16
CA ARG A 75 -13.63 12.96 18.16
C ARG A 75 -14.50 12.17 17.18
N ILE A 76 -14.30 10.83 17.13
CA ILE A 76 -15.12 9.96 16.31
C ILE A 76 -16.46 9.78 16.98
N PRO A 77 -17.61 10.00 16.29
CA PRO A 77 -18.95 9.89 16.87
C PRO A 77 -19.23 8.51 17.44
N ASP A 78 -19.90 8.48 18.61
CA ASP A 78 -20.18 7.21 19.30
C ASP A 78 -21.25 6.38 18.59
N GLU A 79 -22.09 7.01 17.76
CA GLU A 79 -23.18 6.37 17.01
C GLU A 79 -22.69 5.51 15.84
N LEU A 80 -21.43 5.68 15.41
CA LEU A 80 -20.86 4.89 14.30
C LEU A 80 -20.60 3.44 14.73
N SER A 81 -20.77 2.51 13.78
CA SER A 81 -20.43 1.11 14.01
C SER A 81 -18.92 0.95 14.30
N THR A 82 -18.57 -0.16 14.96
CA THR A 82 -17.16 -0.47 15.27
C THR A 82 -16.31 -0.55 14.01
N GLU A 83 -16.83 -1.15 12.93
CA GLU A 83 -16.15 -1.24 11.63
C GLU A 83 -15.85 0.15 11.09
N LYS A 84 -16.82 1.07 11.13
CA LYS A 84 -16.63 2.43 10.63
C LYS A 84 -15.61 3.21 11.45
N LYS A 85 -15.60 3.02 12.76
CA LYS A 85 -14.59 3.60 13.65
C LYS A 85 -13.19 3.08 13.34
N ILE A 86 -13.06 1.76 13.07
CA ILE A 86 -11.80 1.13 12.65
C ILE A 86 -11.31 1.72 11.33
N GLN A 87 -12.18 1.91 10.34
CA GLN A 87 -11.83 2.52 9.07
C GLN A 87 -11.33 3.97 9.23
N ILE A 88 -11.99 4.77 10.04
CA ILE A 88 -11.55 6.14 10.33
C ILE A 88 -10.18 6.11 11.02
N LEU A 89 -9.99 5.24 12.00
CA LEU A 89 -8.72 5.10 12.71
C LEU A 89 -7.60 4.57 11.81
N SER A 90 -7.91 3.72 10.82
CA SER A 90 -6.92 3.25 9.83
C SER A 90 -6.37 4.38 8.95
N VAL A 91 -7.23 5.32 8.57
CA VAL A 91 -6.81 6.53 7.86
C VAL A 91 -5.90 7.38 8.75
N TRP A 92 -6.29 7.61 10.01
CA TRP A 92 -5.47 8.33 10.98
C TRP A 92 -4.12 7.65 11.22
N GLU A 93 -4.09 6.32 11.34
CA GLU A 93 -2.84 5.56 11.48
C GLU A 93 -1.92 5.77 10.28
N THR A 94 -2.48 5.68 9.07
CA THR A 94 -1.71 5.92 7.85
C THR A 94 -1.17 7.34 7.80
N MET A 95 -1.96 8.33 8.19
CA MET A 95 -1.53 9.73 8.28
C MET A 95 -0.39 9.90 9.29
N GLN A 96 -0.52 9.34 10.51
CA GLN A 96 0.51 9.44 11.55
C GLN A 96 1.83 8.78 11.14
N ASN A 97 1.74 7.61 10.51
CA ASN A 97 2.92 6.89 10.03
C ASN A 97 3.67 7.64 8.91
N ASN A 98 3.00 8.51 8.18
CA ASN A 98 3.57 9.28 7.06
C ASN A 98 3.70 10.78 7.37
N ALA A 99 3.37 11.24 8.56
CA ALA A 99 3.32 12.67 8.93
C ALA A 99 4.65 13.40 8.69
N PHE A 100 5.79 12.72 8.91
CA PHE A 100 7.12 13.28 8.70
C PHE A 100 7.49 13.46 7.22
N LEU A 101 6.80 12.79 6.29
CA LEU A 101 7.07 12.91 4.85
C LEU A 101 6.42 14.15 4.23
N SER A 102 5.45 14.78 4.90
CA SER A 102 4.64 15.89 4.38
C SER A 102 4.05 15.59 2.98
N GLN A 103 3.72 14.34 2.73
CA GLN A 103 3.17 13.87 1.44
C GLN A 103 1.72 13.41 1.60
N PRO A 104 0.91 13.56 0.55
CA PRO A 104 -0.44 12.99 0.54
C PRO A 104 -0.42 11.48 0.76
N ILE A 105 -1.41 10.96 1.45
CA ILE A 105 -1.63 9.52 1.61
C ILE A 105 -2.71 9.05 0.65
N THR A 106 -2.53 7.86 0.08
CA THR A 106 -3.55 7.22 -0.74
C THR A 106 -4.48 6.40 0.15
N ILE A 107 -5.74 6.82 0.27
CA ILE A 107 -6.75 6.15 1.09
C ILE A 107 -7.55 5.09 0.33
N ALA A 108 -7.68 5.23 -0.99
CA ALA A 108 -8.28 4.24 -1.88
C ALA A 108 -7.66 4.32 -3.27
N SER A 109 -7.64 3.20 -3.98
CA SER A 109 -7.16 3.10 -5.37
C SER A 109 -8.20 2.40 -6.24
N ASN A 110 -8.12 2.58 -7.55
CA ASN A 110 -9.04 1.97 -8.52
C ASN A 110 -10.51 2.25 -8.21
N VAL A 111 -10.79 3.44 -7.72
CA VAL A 111 -12.16 3.87 -7.42
C VAL A 111 -12.96 4.07 -8.70
N SER A 112 -14.28 3.84 -8.62
CA SER A 112 -15.17 4.00 -9.76
C SER A 112 -15.30 5.48 -10.18
N TRP A 113 -15.74 5.71 -11.42
CA TRP A 113 -16.00 7.05 -11.91
C TRP A 113 -17.07 7.80 -11.11
N GLU A 114 -18.06 7.09 -10.58
CA GLU A 114 -19.08 7.64 -9.70
C GLU A 114 -18.46 8.20 -8.41
N THR A 115 -17.48 7.49 -7.84
CA THR A 115 -16.71 7.96 -6.69
C THR A 115 -15.93 9.24 -7.02
N VAL A 116 -15.25 9.26 -8.16
CA VAL A 116 -14.48 10.42 -8.61
C VAL A 116 -15.40 11.64 -8.76
N ILE A 117 -16.50 11.49 -9.49
CA ILE A 117 -17.47 12.59 -9.73
C ILE A 117 -18.04 13.10 -8.40
N GLU A 118 -18.42 12.20 -7.47
CA GLU A 118 -19.00 12.61 -6.19
C GLU A 118 -17.98 13.34 -5.29
N ILE A 119 -16.72 12.92 -5.30
CA ILE A 119 -15.64 13.59 -4.54
C ILE A 119 -15.33 14.96 -5.14
N GLU A 120 -15.15 15.05 -6.45
CA GLU A 120 -14.85 16.31 -7.15
C GLU A 120 -16.02 17.31 -7.01
N ALA A 121 -17.26 16.87 -7.08
CA ALA A 121 -18.43 17.72 -6.84
C ALA A 121 -18.48 18.29 -5.42
N LYS A 122 -17.90 17.59 -4.44
CA LYS A 122 -17.83 18.00 -3.04
C LYS A 122 -16.47 18.59 -2.63
N ALA A 123 -15.55 18.81 -3.58
CA ALA A 123 -14.18 19.24 -3.31
C ALA A 123 -14.11 20.50 -2.43
N LEU A 124 -15.03 21.46 -2.63
CA LEU A 124 -15.10 22.70 -1.83
C LEU A 124 -15.44 22.46 -0.35
N THR A 125 -16.06 21.33 -0.01
CA THR A 125 -16.45 20.97 1.36
C THR A 125 -15.57 19.89 1.98
N MET A 126 -14.68 19.29 1.18
CA MET A 126 -13.78 18.22 1.57
C MET A 126 -12.32 18.69 1.49
N GLU A 127 -11.96 19.64 2.36
CA GLU A 127 -10.61 20.17 2.40
C GLU A 127 -9.56 19.07 2.63
N GLY A 128 -8.43 19.15 1.90
CA GLY A 128 -7.32 18.22 2.00
C GLY A 128 -7.53 16.89 1.27
N ILE A 129 -8.61 16.72 0.49
CA ILE A 129 -8.86 15.54 -0.31
C ILE A 129 -8.75 15.88 -1.78
N SER A 130 -8.06 15.03 -2.53
CA SER A 130 -7.90 15.18 -3.97
C SER A 130 -7.96 13.83 -4.67
N VAL A 131 -8.41 13.82 -5.90
CA VAL A 131 -8.34 12.68 -6.80
C VAL A 131 -7.13 12.87 -7.72
N SER A 132 -6.36 11.81 -7.92
CA SER A 132 -5.23 11.82 -8.86
C SER A 132 -5.27 10.59 -9.73
N VAL A 133 -4.85 10.75 -10.98
CA VAL A 133 -4.60 9.64 -11.90
C VAL A 133 -3.18 9.14 -11.64
N SER A 134 -3.04 7.83 -11.48
CA SER A 134 -1.73 7.18 -11.35
C SER A 134 -1.67 5.93 -12.22
N THR A 135 -0.46 5.50 -12.57
CA THR A 135 -0.22 4.24 -13.26
C THR A 135 -0.11 3.10 -12.27
N GLN A 136 -0.65 1.94 -12.64
CA GLN A 136 -0.54 0.73 -11.85
C GLN A 136 0.12 -0.36 -12.67
N ARG A 137 1.10 -1.07 -12.08
CA ARG A 137 1.67 -2.26 -12.70
C ARG A 137 0.68 -3.40 -12.64
N VAL A 138 0.39 -3.99 -13.79
CA VAL A 138 -0.49 -5.15 -13.93
C VAL A 138 0.30 -6.31 -14.53
N TYR A 139 0.12 -7.51 -13.99
CA TYR A 139 0.71 -8.75 -14.51
C TYR A 139 -0.42 -9.63 -15.08
N PRO A 140 -0.79 -9.46 -16.37
CA PRO A 140 -1.97 -10.10 -16.94
C PRO A 140 -1.92 -11.63 -16.94
N ASN A 141 -0.70 -12.20 -16.97
CA ASN A 141 -0.48 -13.64 -16.96
C ASN A 141 -0.26 -14.21 -15.54
N GLY A 142 -0.52 -13.43 -14.50
CA GLY A 142 -0.38 -13.86 -13.11
C GLY A 142 1.05 -14.28 -12.77
N THR A 143 1.21 -15.55 -12.38
CA THR A 143 2.49 -16.12 -11.94
C THR A 143 3.40 -16.59 -13.06
N LEU A 144 2.94 -16.57 -14.32
CA LEU A 144 3.71 -17.08 -15.47
C LEU A 144 5.06 -16.36 -15.57
N ALA A 145 6.15 -17.12 -15.57
CA ALA A 145 7.53 -16.64 -15.63
C ALA A 145 7.86 -15.57 -14.56
N CYS A 146 7.19 -15.60 -13.40
CA CYS A 146 7.33 -14.57 -12.36
C CYS A 146 8.78 -14.38 -11.92
N HIS A 147 9.60 -15.44 -11.86
CA HIS A 147 11.01 -15.40 -11.51
C HIS A 147 11.89 -14.75 -12.59
N VAL A 148 11.42 -14.66 -13.84
CA VAL A 148 12.09 -13.93 -14.93
C VAL A 148 11.60 -12.49 -14.98
N VAL A 149 10.28 -12.29 -14.94
CA VAL A 149 9.68 -10.95 -14.99
C VAL A 149 10.06 -10.13 -13.75
N GLY A 150 10.01 -10.76 -12.57
CA GLY A 150 10.28 -10.09 -11.32
C GLY A 150 9.06 -9.29 -10.81
N TYR A 151 9.32 -8.36 -9.91
CA TYR A 151 8.28 -7.54 -9.29
C TYR A 151 8.81 -6.16 -8.91
N ILE A 152 7.88 -5.24 -8.70
CA ILE A 152 8.18 -3.87 -8.25
C ILE A 152 7.87 -3.71 -6.76
N GLY A 153 8.56 -2.79 -6.11
CA GLY A 153 8.30 -2.44 -4.72
C GLY A 153 8.94 -1.11 -4.33
N LYS A 154 8.68 -0.66 -3.12
CA LYS A 154 9.25 0.59 -2.60
C LYS A 154 10.75 0.47 -2.37
N ILE A 155 11.46 1.58 -2.49
CA ILE A 155 12.88 1.68 -2.11
C ILE A 155 13.01 1.39 -0.62
N GLN A 156 13.76 0.32 -0.27
CA GLN A 156 13.73 -0.25 1.08
C GLN A 156 14.58 0.51 2.10
N ASN A 157 15.63 1.21 1.67
CA ASN A 157 16.50 1.95 2.57
C ASN A 157 17.05 3.24 1.96
N TYR A 158 17.47 4.16 2.83
CA TYR A 158 18.02 5.46 2.45
C TYR A 158 19.35 5.34 1.70
N ASP A 159 20.23 4.42 2.08
CA ASP A 159 21.54 4.27 1.46
C ASP A 159 21.39 3.87 -0.02
N THR A 160 20.53 2.92 -0.32
CA THR A 160 20.20 2.51 -1.69
C THR A 160 19.57 3.67 -2.48
N TYR A 161 18.67 4.44 -1.85
CA TYR A 161 18.06 5.61 -2.47
C TYR A 161 19.12 6.65 -2.87
N TYR A 162 19.97 7.06 -1.93
CA TYR A 162 21.01 8.08 -2.18
C TYR A 162 22.08 7.59 -3.17
N ALA A 163 22.44 6.30 -3.14
CA ALA A 163 23.48 5.76 -4.00
C ALA A 163 23.05 5.56 -5.46
N SER A 164 21.75 5.25 -5.71
CA SER A 164 21.33 4.74 -7.01
C SER A 164 20.14 5.42 -7.66
N TYR A 165 19.29 6.10 -6.88
CA TYR A 165 17.99 6.56 -7.36
C TYR A 165 17.78 8.07 -7.28
N LYS A 166 18.33 8.73 -6.27
CA LYS A 166 18.14 10.17 -6.05
C LYS A 166 18.56 11.00 -7.27
N ASP A 167 19.75 10.75 -7.80
CA ASP A 167 20.27 11.52 -8.92
C ASP A 167 19.56 11.20 -10.26
N LYS A 168 18.84 10.08 -10.31
CA LYS A 168 17.97 9.73 -11.43
C LYS A 168 16.58 10.41 -11.36
N GLY A 169 16.28 11.12 -10.27
CA GLY A 169 15.04 11.87 -10.09
C GLY A 169 13.91 11.09 -9.41
N TYR A 170 14.20 9.93 -8.83
CA TYR A 170 13.21 9.18 -8.05
C TYR A 170 12.92 9.86 -6.71
N ALA A 171 11.67 9.78 -6.27
CA ALA A 171 11.31 10.04 -4.89
C ALA A 171 11.47 8.78 -4.03
N LEU A 172 11.67 8.92 -2.74
CA LEU A 172 11.79 7.78 -1.82
C LEU A 172 10.52 6.91 -1.78
N SER A 173 9.37 7.48 -2.13
CA SER A 173 8.08 6.80 -2.18
C SER A 173 7.84 6.01 -3.48
N ASP A 174 8.69 6.20 -4.50
CA ASP A 174 8.49 5.59 -5.79
C ASP A 174 8.69 4.07 -5.75
N LEU A 175 8.01 3.41 -6.68
CA LEU A 175 8.16 1.98 -6.90
C LEU A 175 9.28 1.74 -7.91
N ILE A 176 10.14 0.78 -7.61
CA ILE A 176 11.26 0.35 -8.45
C ILE A 176 11.18 -1.15 -8.68
N GLY A 177 11.83 -1.63 -9.73
CA GLY A 177 12.06 -3.06 -9.93
C GLY A 177 12.97 -3.64 -8.85
N LEU A 178 12.48 -4.63 -8.10
CA LEU A 178 13.26 -5.28 -7.05
C LEU A 178 13.96 -6.54 -7.53
N ASP A 179 13.43 -7.20 -8.54
CA ASP A 179 13.99 -8.43 -9.10
C ASP A 179 13.67 -8.60 -10.58
N GLY A 180 14.34 -9.56 -11.26
CA GLY A 180 14.10 -9.96 -12.62
C GLY A 180 14.29 -8.86 -13.66
N VAL A 181 13.48 -8.91 -14.72
CA VAL A 181 13.46 -7.92 -15.80
C VAL A 181 13.05 -6.54 -15.30
N GLU A 182 12.10 -6.48 -14.36
CA GLU A 182 11.68 -5.22 -13.74
C GLU A 182 12.88 -4.46 -13.16
N LYS A 183 13.80 -5.16 -12.50
CA LYS A 183 15.02 -4.56 -11.93
C LYS A 183 16.09 -4.26 -12.98
N THR A 184 16.37 -5.22 -13.86
CA THR A 184 17.48 -5.10 -14.80
C THR A 184 17.21 -4.09 -15.92
N MET A 185 15.93 -3.89 -16.23
CA MET A 185 15.48 -2.97 -17.27
C MET A 185 14.76 -1.73 -16.72
N GLU A 186 14.94 -1.45 -15.42
CA GLU A 186 14.33 -0.32 -14.72
C GLU A 186 14.50 1.00 -15.49
N ASP A 187 15.71 1.32 -15.93
CA ASP A 187 16.01 2.57 -16.65
C ASP A 187 15.28 2.69 -18.00
N TRP A 188 14.79 1.57 -18.56
CA TRP A 188 14.04 1.53 -19.81
C TRP A 188 12.52 1.53 -19.59
N LEU A 189 12.08 0.84 -18.54
CA LEU A 189 10.67 0.65 -18.21
C LEU A 189 10.07 1.85 -17.52
N THR A 190 10.86 2.55 -16.70
CA THR A 190 10.35 3.58 -15.83
C THR A 190 10.41 4.96 -16.47
N PRO A 191 9.30 5.72 -16.44
CA PRO A 191 9.27 7.12 -16.84
C PRO A 191 9.91 8.07 -15.82
N CYS A 192 10.38 7.59 -14.67
CA CYS A 192 10.83 8.42 -13.52
C CYS A 192 12.18 9.13 -13.71
N THR A 193 12.70 9.28 -14.92
CA THR A 193 13.81 10.21 -15.13
C THR A 193 13.28 11.64 -15.16
N THR A 194 14.10 12.60 -14.77
CA THR A 194 13.78 14.04 -14.76
C THR A 194 13.18 14.57 -16.07
N GLN A 195 13.36 13.86 -17.17
CA GLN A 195 12.86 14.19 -18.50
C GLN A 195 11.50 13.56 -18.83
N ARG A 196 11.09 12.50 -18.11
CA ARG A 196 9.86 11.74 -18.40
C ARG A 196 8.75 11.96 -17.38
N VAL A 197 9.08 12.49 -16.21
CA VAL A 197 8.10 12.79 -15.16
C VAL A 197 7.24 13.99 -15.59
N GLY A 198 5.93 13.79 -15.61
CA GLY A 198 4.99 14.87 -15.77
C GLY A 198 5.09 15.86 -14.60
N LYS A 199 4.87 17.13 -14.86
CA LYS A 199 4.89 18.20 -13.86
C LYS A 199 3.64 19.05 -13.97
N ARG A 200 3.02 19.32 -12.83
CA ARG A 200 1.94 20.30 -12.71
C ARG A 200 2.37 21.39 -11.74
N VAL A 201 2.55 22.61 -12.27
CA VAL A 201 2.83 23.78 -11.46
C VAL A 201 1.50 24.41 -11.08
N VAL A 202 1.25 24.51 -9.80
CA VAL A 202 -0.01 25.04 -9.25
C VAL A 202 0.25 26.21 -8.34
N GLU A 203 -0.69 27.13 -8.31
CA GLU A 203 -0.78 28.18 -7.32
C GLU A 203 -1.62 27.66 -6.16
N ILE A 204 -1.08 27.73 -4.94
CA ILE A 204 -1.79 27.30 -3.73
C ILE A 204 -2.17 28.52 -2.90
N ASP A 205 -3.30 28.44 -2.22
CA ASP A 205 -3.71 29.45 -1.25
C ASP A 205 -2.97 29.25 0.10
N ARG A 206 -3.25 30.16 1.05
CA ARG A 206 -2.65 30.11 2.39
C ARG A 206 -3.00 28.85 3.20
N TYR A 207 -3.97 28.05 2.77
CA TYR A 207 -4.41 26.80 3.39
C TYR A 207 -3.87 25.56 2.68
N GLY A 208 -3.07 25.74 1.60
CA GLY A 208 -2.51 24.66 0.81
C GLY A 208 -3.46 24.10 -0.26
N ALA A 209 -4.64 24.70 -0.44
CA ALA A 209 -5.55 24.30 -1.52
C ALA A 209 -5.10 24.87 -2.87
N VAL A 210 -5.24 24.05 -3.92
CA VAL A 210 -4.90 24.48 -5.30
C VAL A 210 -5.89 25.51 -5.77
N SER A 211 -5.41 26.74 -5.97
CA SER A 211 -6.20 27.86 -6.49
C SER A 211 -6.24 27.84 -8.02
N ARG A 212 -5.11 27.60 -8.65
CA ARG A 212 -4.99 27.61 -10.12
C ARG A 212 -3.83 26.75 -10.60
N THR A 213 -4.01 26.06 -11.72
CA THR A 213 -2.91 25.38 -12.43
C THR A 213 -2.25 26.38 -13.38
N LEU A 214 -0.95 26.59 -13.23
CA LEU A 214 -0.15 27.53 -14.02
C LEU A 214 0.40 26.87 -15.28
N SER A 215 0.89 25.63 -15.15
CA SER A 215 1.38 24.84 -16.29
C SER A 215 1.27 23.35 -16.01
N THR A 216 1.12 22.58 -17.07
CA THR A 216 1.17 21.11 -17.04
C THR A 216 2.13 20.63 -18.11
N THR A 217 3.03 19.72 -17.73
CA THR A 217 3.86 18.96 -18.68
C THR A 217 3.43 17.49 -18.53
N GLU A 218 3.03 16.88 -19.63
CA GLU A 218 2.61 15.49 -19.63
C GLU A 218 3.79 14.55 -19.36
N ALA A 219 3.51 13.42 -18.69
CA ALA A 219 4.48 12.35 -18.50
C ALA A 219 4.73 11.61 -19.83
N THR A 220 5.95 11.10 -20.00
CA THR A 220 6.29 10.24 -21.13
C THR A 220 6.37 8.80 -20.68
N ASP A 221 5.74 7.88 -21.42
CA ASP A 221 5.74 6.45 -21.13
C ASP A 221 7.14 5.85 -21.17
N GLY A 222 7.35 4.77 -20.41
CA GLY A 222 8.52 3.91 -20.51
C GLY A 222 8.56 3.12 -21.82
N ASN A 223 9.68 2.47 -22.09
CA ASN A 223 9.85 1.68 -23.31
C ASN A 223 9.23 0.27 -23.16
N ASN A 224 8.82 -0.31 -24.27
CA ASN A 224 8.40 -1.71 -24.33
C ASN A 224 9.62 -2.64 -24.38
N ILE A 225 9.60 -3.72 -23.62
CA ILE A 225 10.63 -4.76 -23.63
C ILE A 225 10.03 -6.05 -24.17
N LYS A 226 10.64 -6.64 -25.19
CA LYS A 226 10.27 -7.93 -25.75
C LYS A 226 11.27 -8.98 -25.31
N LEU A 227 10.81 -9.99 -24.60
CA LEU A 227 11.60 -11.14 -24.21
C LEU A 227 11.63 -12.18 -25.34
N THR A 228 12.65 -13.03 -25.34
CA THR A 228 12.80 -14.15 -26.27
C THR A 228 12.07 -15.42 -25.81
N ILE A 229 11.42 -15.36 -24.64
CA ILE A 229 10.69 -16.49 -24.08
C ILE A 229 9.35 -16.63 -24.80
N ASP A 230 9.02 -17.84 -25.25
CA ASP A 230 7.70 -18.20 -25.73
C ASP A 230 6.77 -18.48 -24.54
N SER A 231 5.71 -17.68 -24.40
CA SER A 231 4.80 -17.77 -23.26
C SER A 231 4.01 -19.08 -23.20
N ASN A 232 3.76 -19.74 -24.36
CA ASN A 232 3.05 -21.01 -24.38
C ASN A 232 3.98 -22.13 -23.94
N LEU A 233 5.21 -22.14 -24.44
CA LEU A 233 6.21 -23.12 -24.01
C LEU A 233 6.51 -22.98 -22.51
N GLN A 234 6.62 -21.75 -22.01
CA GLN A 234 6.81 -21.50 -20.59
C GLN A 234 5.66 -22.06 -19.74
N ARG A 235 4.41 -21.83 -20.17
CA ARG A 235 3.22 -22.36 -19.47
C ARG A 235 3.22 -23.86 -19.40
N ILE A 236 3.54 -24.53 -20.53
CA ILE A 236 3.62 -26.00 -20.59
C ILE A 236 4.72 -26.52 -19.65
N ALA A 237 5.87 -25.86 -19.61
CA ALA A 237 6.96 -26.26 -18.75
C ALA A 237 6.62 -26.11 -17.26
N GLU A 238 5.99 -25.01 -16.88
CA GLU A 238 5.53 -24.79 -15.49
C GLU A 238 4.49 -25.80 -15.07
N SER A 239 3.48 -26.07 -15.91
CA SER A 239 2.45 -27.08 -15.64
C SER A 239 3.06 -28.49 -15.50
N ALA A 240 3.94 -28.88 -16.39
CA ALA A 240 4.59 -30.20 -16.32
C ALA A 240 5.47 -30.35 -15.06
N LEU A 241 6.13 -29.25 -14.63
CA LEU A 241 6.90 -29.24 -13.38
C LEU A 241 6.00 -29.39 -12.16
N GLU A 242 4.88 -28.67 -12.11
CA GLU A 242 3.93 -28.73 -11.02
C GLU A 242 3.28 -30.14 -10.91
N GLU A 243 2.86 -30.70 -12.04
CA GLU A 243 2.33 -32.08 -12.11
C GLU A 243 3.35 -33.11 -11.60
N ASN A 244 4.60 -32.99 -11.99
CA ASN A 244 5.67 -33.91 -11.56
C ASN A 244 5.98 -33.78 -10.07
N ILE A 245 6.03 -32.55 -9.54
CA ILE A 245 6.21 -32.32 -8.09
C ILE A 245 5.06 -32.92 -7.29
N ASN A 246 3.82 -32.75 -7.72
CA ASN A 246 2.66 -33.32 -7.06
C ASN A 246 2.69 -34.86 -7.12
N TYR A 247 3.01 -35.44 -8.25
CA TYR A 247 3.18 -36.89 -8.38
C TYR A 247 4.24 -37.44 -7.41
N ILE A 248 5.42 -36.82 -7.32
CA ILE A 248 6.48 -37.22 -6.37
C ILE A 248 6.00 -37.13 -4.93
N ARG A 249 5.30 -36.06 -4.58
CA ARG A 249 4.74 -35.87 -3.23
C ARG A 249 3.76 -36.98 -2.86
N ASP A 250 2.84 -37.29 -3.77
CA ASP A 250 1.86 -38.34 -3.58
C ASP A 250 2.51 -39.72 -3.39
N GLN A 251 3.58 -40.03 -4.14
CA GLN A 251 4.35 -41.26 -3.98
C GLN A 251 5.04 -41.32 -2.61
N GLN A 252 5.62 -40.22 -2.16
CA GLN A 252 6.26 -40.15 -0.84
C GLN A 252 5.24 -40.32 0.29
N GLU A 253 4.06 -39.73 0.19
CA GLU A 253 2.98 -39.90 1.18
C GLU A 253 2.47 -41.34 1.24
N GLN A 254 2.38 -42.01 0.10
CA GLN A 254 2.00 -43.43 0.05
C GLN A 254 3.05 -44.34 0.74
N LEU A 255 4.33 -44.09 0.51
CA LEU A 255 5.41 -44.81 1.15
C LEU A 255 5.40 -44.63 2.69
N LEU A 256 5.20 -43.40 3.15
CA LEU A 256 5.12 -43.10 4.60
C LEU A 256 3.91 -43.69 5.30
N LYS A 257 2.83 -44.02 4.56
CA LYS A 257 1.63 -44.70 5.12
C LYS A 257 1.74 -46.23 5.07
N SER A 258 2.72 -46.79 4.37
CA SER A 258 2.95 -48.23 4.22
C SER A 258 3.96 -48.80 5.23
N ASP A 259 4.70 -47.95 5.93
CA ASP A 259 5.57 -48.27 7.06
C ASP A 259 4.81 -48.03 8.38
#